data_a56ddc8df7ddd1a6790c55d5b45d6509
#
_entry.id   a56ddc8df7ddd1a6790c55d5b45d6509
#
_cell.length_a   1.000
_cell.length_b   1.000
_cell.length_c   1.000
_cell.angle_alpha   90.00
_cell.angle_beta   90.00
_cell.angle_gamma   90.00
#
_symmetry.space_group_name_H-M   'P 1'
#
loop_
_entity.id
_entity.type
_entity.pdbx_description
1 polymer ?
#
loop_
_entity_poly.entity_id
_entity_poly.type
_entity_poly.pdbx_seq_one_letter_code
_entity_poly.pdbx_strand_id
1 'polypeptide(L)'
;MFFLRSLNKINISNSNKITHIQIIKDILQKINIDYVHDSLNTLSHIENKKLCNENYIQLHFDEKWITNDYIKKFVDIEPPENELIDFIKKLIKKSDKNLIITTGFNLPNIIKKIKPKLDGLKVNLYEGLDFTELKKITINSNTLISCHGAISHVAAAKNIKQIDIIDKSYNYSKWTSHFRNYNFLYRDKFYKLSNEIIHLL
;
A
#
# COMPACT_ATOMS: atom_id res chain seq x y z
N MET A 1 20.38 -0.41 -27.48
CA MET A 1 21.37 -1.26 -26.80
C MET A 1 22.58 -0.50 -26.25
N PHE A 2 22.83 0.73 -26.63
CA PHE A 2 23.95 1.57 -26.15
C PHE A 2 23.72 2.20 -24.76
N PHE A 3 22.48 2.43 -24.37
CA PHE A 3 22.13 3.12 -23.12
C PHE A 3 22.42 2.29 -21.86
N LEU A 4 22.26 0.97 -21.91
CA LEU A 4 22.49 0.11 -20.75
C LEU A 4 23.98 -0.14 -20.43
N ARG A 5 24.89 0.04 -21.38
CA ARG A 5 26.33 -0.12 -21.16
C ARG A 5 26.97 1.05 -20.39
N SER A 6 26.38 2.24 -20.47
CA SER A 6 26.88 3.41 -19.71
C SER A 6 26.43 3.40 -18.25
N LEU A 7 25.27 2.81 -17.94
CA LEU A 7 24.75 2.70 -16.57
C LEU A 7 25.58 1.75 -15.68
N ASN A 8 26.22 0.74 -16.26
CA ASN A 8 27.09 -0.18 -15.54
C ASN A 8 28.39 0.45 -14.98
N LYS A 9 28.69 1.70 -15.32
CA LYS A 9 29.83 2.46 -14.81
C LYS A 9 29.46 3.49 -13.74
N ILE A 10 28.19 3.59 -13.37
CA ILE A 10 27.77 4.47 -12.29
C ILE A 10 28.02 3.76 -10.97
N ASN A 11 29.15 4.07 -10.33
CA ASN A 11 29.40 3.64 -8.96
C ASN A 11 28.39 4.34 -8.04
N ILE A 12 27.33 3.65 -7.66
CA ILE A 12 26.40 4.07 -6.65
C ILE A 12 26.98 3.62 -5.34
N SER A 13 27.35 4.56 -4.47
CA SER A 13 27.82 4.22 -3.14
C SER A 13 26.72 3.52 -2.36
N ASN A 14 26.93 2.26 -2.03
CA ASN A 14 25.98 1.41 -1.28
C ASN A 14 25.98 1.78 0.21
N SER A 15 25.97 3.07 0.56
CA SER A 15 25.85 3.45 1.95
C SER A 15 24.41 3.16 2.42
N ASN A 16 24.29 2.51 3.57
CA ASN A 16 23.00 2.21 4.21
C ASN A 16 22.16 3.46 4.54
N LYS A 17 22.71 4.66 4.29
CA LYS A 17 22.10 5.96 4.55
C LYS A 17 21.43 6.60 3.32
N ILE A 18 21.70 6.11 2.10
CA ILE A 18 21.19 6.74 0.86
C ILE A 18 19.81 6.20 0.54
N THR A 19 18.85 7.10 0.33
CA THR A 19 17.49 6.73 -0.08
C THR A 19 17.42 6.40 -1.57
N HIS A 20 16.42 5.64 -2.00
CA HIS A 20 16.21 5.33 -3.42
C HIS A 20 15.99 6.60 -4.26
N ILE A 21 15.31 7.61 -3.70
CA ILE A 21 15.15 8.91 -4.38
C ILE A 21 16.49 9.59 -4.59
N GLN A 22 17.40 9.55 -3.62
CA GLN A 22 18.74 10.13 -3.79
C GLN A 22 19.52 9.40 -4.88
N ILE A 23 19.43 8.06 -4.93
CA ILE A 23 20.06 7.28 -6.00
C ILE A 23 19.53 7.69 -7.38
N ILE A 24 18.21 7.85 -7.52
CA ILE A 24 17.60 8.32 -8.78
C ILE A 24 18.08 9.71 -9.15
N LYS A 25 18.13 10.65 -8.19
CA LYS A 25 18.65 12.01 -8.43
C LYS A 25 20.09 11.97 -8.93
N ASP A 26 20.94 11.19 -8.26
CA ASP A 26 22.36 11.09 -8.63
C ASP A 26 22.54 10.48 -10.03
N ILE A 27 21.70 9.52 -10.42
CA ILE A 27 21.68 8.95 -11.76
C ILE A 27 21.27 10.00 -12.79
N LEU A 28 20.14 10.69 -12.56
CA LEU A 28 19.62 11.71 -13.47
C LEU A 28 20.61 12.86 -13.66
N GLN A 29 21.23 13.32 -12.59
CA GLN A 29 22.26 14.36 -12.66
C GLN A 29 23.45 13.93 -13.51
N LYS A 30 23.90 12.68 -13.39
CA LYS A 30 25.02 12.12 -14.19
C LYS A 30 24.73 12.01 -15.69
N ILE A 31 23.46 11.96 -16.06
CA ILE A 31 23.02 11.95 -17.47
C ILE A 31 22.43 13.31 -17.91
N ASN A 32 22.68 14.38 -17.14
CA ASN A 32 22.23 15.76 -17.39
C ASN A 32 20.70 15.90 -17.53
N ILE A 33 19.96 15.16 -16.73
CA ILE A 33 18.51 15.32 -16.63
C ILE A 33 18.17 15.94 -15.27
N ASP A 34 17.47 17.08 -15.29
CA ASP A 34 17.03 17.74 -14.08
C ASP A 34 15.93 16.93 -13.38
N TYR A 35 16.10 16.71 -12.08
CA TYR A 35 15.09 16.06 -11.25
C TYR A 35 14.09 17.10 -10.74
N VAL A 36 12.86 17.01 -11.20
CA VAL A 36 11.75 17.83 -10.69
C VAL A 36 10.99 17.03 -9.64
N HIS A 37 10.97 17.54 -8.40
CA HIS A 37 10.36 16.83 -7.26
C HIS A 37 8.86 16.51 -7.47
N ASP A 38 8.16 17.36 -8.24
CA ASP A 38 6.74 17.19 -8.53
C ASP A 38 6.43 16.10 -9.57
N SER A 39 7.45 15.58 -10.27
CA SER A 39 7.28 14.46 -11.19
C SER A 39 6.84 13.16 -10.51
N LEU A 40 6.98 13.05 -9.18
CA LEU A 40 6.42 11.94 -8.40
C LEU A 40 4.88 11.92 -8.40
N ASN A 41 4.24 13.03 -8.77
CA ASN A 41 2.79 13.16 -8.87
C ASN A 41 2.24 12.88 -10.29
N THR A 42 3.08 12.41 -11.21
CA THR A 42 2.75 12.23 -12.63
C THR A 42 1.87 10.98 -12.95
N LEU A 43 1.22 10.40 -11.96
CA LEU A 43 0.08 9.51 -12.24
C LEU A 43 -1.16 10.27 -12.75
N SER A 44 -0.98 11.51 -13.22
CA SER A 44 -2.03 12.43 -13.70
C SER A 44 -2.77 11.96 -14.97
N HIS A 45 -2.18 11.07 -15.76
CA HIS A 45 -2.76 10.58 -17.01
C HIS A 45 -3.69 9.36 -16.86
N ILE A 46 -3.98 8.92 -15.62
CA ILE A 46 -5.01 7.93 -15.42
C ILE A 46 -6.34 8.66 -15.47
N GLU A 47 -7.11 8.44 -16.52
CA GLU A 47 -8.48 8.93 -16.59
C GLU A 47 -9.21 8.63 -15.27
N ASN A 48 -9.66 9.69 -14.63
CA ASN A 48 -10.44 9.65 -13.38
C ASN A 48 -11.87 9.15 -13.65
N LYS A 49 -12.05 8.02 -14.33
CA LYS A 49 -13.31 7.30 -14.27
C LYS A 49 -13.45 6.78 -12.85
N LYS A 50 -14.12 7.55 -12.00
CA LYS A 50 -14.50 7.13 -10.66
C LYS A 50 -15.25 5.81 -10.76
N LEU A 51 -14.64 4.74 -10.27
CA LEU A 51 -15.30 3.44 -10.10
C LEU A 51 -16.40 3.53 -9.04
N CYS A 52 -16.29 4.49 -8.11
CA CYS A 52 -17.28 4.83 -7.10
C CYS A 52 -17.32 6.34 -6.91
N ASN A 53 -18.53 6.93 -6.87
CA ASN A 53 -18.72 8.37 -6.59
C ASN A 53 -18.63 8.73 -5.10
N GLU A 54 -18.29 7.77 -4.24
CA GLU A 54 -18.40 7.91 -2.80
C GLU A 54 -17.03 7.97 -2.13
N ASN A 55 -16.97 8.65 -1.00
CA ASN A 55 -15.82 8.63 -0.10
C ASN A 55 -15.65 7.24 0.51
N TYR A 56 -14.48 6.63 0.38
CA TYR A 56 -14.22 5.30 0.92
C TYR A 56 -12.81 5.15 1.48
N ILE A 57 -12.68 4.20 2.39
CA ILE A 57 -11.41 3.65 2.83
C ILE A 57 -11.13 2.41 2.02
N GLN A 58 -9.90 2.23 1.58
CA GLN A 58 -9.44 0.99 0.97
C GLN A 58 -8.64 0.17 1.98
N LEU A 59 -9.08 -1.07 2.21
CA LEU A 59 -8.30 -2.11 2.88
C LEU A 59 -7.76 -3.06 1.81
N HIS A 60 -6.48 -2.97 1.49
CA HIS A 60 -5.84 -3.91 0.59
C HIS A 60 -5.33 -5.11 1.40
N PHE A 61 -6.10 -6.20 1.33
CA PHE A 61 -5.84 -7.43 2.09
C PHE A 61 -5.30 -8.51 1.15
N ASP A 62 -4.00 -8.46 0.91
CA ASP A 62 -3.28 -9.41 0.06
C ASP A 62 -2.59 -10.53 0.87
N GLU A 63 -1.84 -11.38 0.17
CA GLU A 63 -1.08 -12.50 0.76
C GLU A 63 -0.08 -12.06 1.84
N LYS A 64 0.37 -10.81 1.84
CA LYS A 64 1.31 -10.30 2.84
C LYS A 64 0.72 -10.23 4.25
N TRP A 65 -0.59 -10.24 4.38
CA TRP A 65 -1.24 -10.35 5.68
C TRP A 65 -1.15 -11.77 6.27
N ILE A 66 -0.96 -12.78 5.42
CA ILE A 66 -1.20 -14.18 5.77
C ILE A 66 0.09 -14.98 5.76
N THR A 67 0.93 -14.82 4.74
CA THR A 67 2.05 -15.72 4.52
C THR A 67 3.38 -15.02 4.47
N ASN A 68 4.42 -15.80 4.82
CA ASN A 68 5.81 -15.46 4.69
C ASN A 68 6.38 -15.73 3.28
N ASP A 69 5.58 -16.16 2.33
CA ASP A 69 6.05 -16.64 1.02
C ASP A 69 6.80 -15.55 0.25
N TYR A 70 6.41 -14.31 0.47
CA TYR A 70 7.05 -13.18 -0.21
C TYR A 70 8.36 -12.76 0.45
N ILE A 71 8.40 -12.71 1.78
CA ILE A 71 9.60 -12.42 2.57
C ILE A 71 9.56 -13.32 3.80
N LYS A 72 10.41 -14.35 3.84
CA LYS A 72 10.47 -15.37 4.91
C LYS A 72 10.63 -14.84 6.34
N LYS A 73 10.81 -13.54 6.51
CA LYS A 73 10.97 -12.86 7.80
C LYS A 73 9.70 -12.20 8.32
N PHE A 74 8.63 -12.16 7.55
CA PHE A 74 7.40 -11.53 8.01
C PHE A 74 6.68 -12.43 9.00
N VAL A 75 6.25 -11.84 10.10
CA VAL A 75 5.36 -12.51 11.04
C VAL A 75 3.99 -12.60 10.38
N ASP A 76 3.41 -13.80 10.44
CA ASP A 76 2.04 -14.03 10.02
C ASP A 76 1.09 -13.26 10.95
N ILE A 77 0.17 -12.51 10.34
CA ILE A 77 -0.83 -11.69 11.03
C ILE A 77 -2.25 -12.05 10.60
N GLU A 78 -2.45 -13.24 10.02
CA GLU A 78 -3.79 -13.71 9.64
C GLU A 78 -4.73 -13.71 10.86
N PRO A 79 -5.84 -12.93 10.80
CA PRO A 79 -6.76 -12.87 11.92
C PRO A 79 -7.70 -14.08 11.96
N PRO A 80 -8.25 -14.41 13.13
CA PRO A 80 -9.48 -15.20 13.21
C PRO A 80 -10.65 -14.46 12.53
N GLU A 81 -11.63 -15.23 12.02
CA GLU A 81 -12.78 -14.66 11.29
C GLU A 81 -13.54 -13.58 12.06
N ASN A 82 -13.80 -13.83 13.35
CA ASN A 82 -14.51 -12.88 14.21
C ASN A 82 -13.72 -11.56 14.41
N GLU A 83 -12.42 -11.65 14.60
CA GLU A 83 -11.57 -10.46 14.75
C GLU A 83 -11.55 -9.61 13.48
N LEU A 84 -11.48 -10.26 12.31
CA LEU A 84 -11.50 -9.55 11.03
C LEU A 84 -12.85 -8.87 10.79
N ILE A 85 -13.95 -9.54 11.08
CA ILE A 85 -15.30 -8.97 10.95
C ILE A 85 -15.48 -7.79 11.90
N ASP A 86 -15.05 -7.91 13.16
CA ASP A 86 -15.12 -6.83 14.15
C ASP A 86 -14.26 -5.63 13.73
N PHE A 87 -13.08 -5.89 13.17
CA PHE A 87 -12.23 -4.85 12.64
C PHE A 87 -12.91 -4.11 11.47
N ILE A 88 -13.49 -4.83 10.51
CA ILE A 88 -14.25 -4.26 9.39
C ILE A 88 -15.39 -3.37 9.90
N LYS A 89 -16.19 -3.85 10.86
CA LYS A 89 -17.27 -3.07 11.45
C LYS A 89 -16.76 -1.80 12.15
N LYS A 90 -15.63 -1.90 12.87
CA LYS A 90 -14.98 -0.75 13.51
C LYS A 90 -14.48 0.27 12.48
N LEU A 91 -13.88 -0.18 11.35
CA LEU A 91 -13.44 0.69 10.26
C LEU A 91 -14.61 1.52 9.71
N ILE A 92 -15.73 0.87 9.40
CA ILE A 92 -16.93 1.53 8.87
C ILE A 92 -17.48 2.54 9.89
N LYS A 93 -17.63 2.11 11.13
CA LYS A 93 -18.18 2.95 12.21
C LYS A 93 -17.30 4.17 12.50
N LYS A 94 -15.98 3.98 12.56
CA LYS A 94 -15.04 5.07 12.90
C LYS A 94 -14.92 6.11 11.82
N SER A 95 -14.95 5.68 10.56
CA SER A 95 -14.74 6.57 9.41
C SER A 95 -16.01 7.22 8.89
N ASP A 96 -17.16 6.65 9.19
CA ASP A 96 -18.47 7.00 8.56
C ASP A 96 -18.41 6.93 7.01
N LYS A 97 -17.57 6.07 6.48
CA LYS A 97 -17.33 5.91 5.04
C LYS A 97 -17.61 4.49 4.60
N ASN A 98 -17.81 4.32 3.29
CA ASN A 98 -17.80 2.99 2.71
C ASN A 98 -16.41 2.37 2.81
N LEU A 99 -16.36 1.05 2.93
CA LEU A 99 -15.13 0.28 2.92
C LEU A 99 -15.01 -0.48 1.60
N ILE A 100 -13.91 -0.31 0.91
CA ILE A 100 -13.54 -1.17 -0.20
C ILE A 100 -12.44 -2.11 0.26
N ILE A 101 -12.70 -3.40 0.18
CA ILE A 101 -11.70 -4.43 0.38
C ILE A 101 -11.20 -4.85 -1.00
N THR A 102 -9.90 -4.77 -1.21
CA THR A 102 -9.24 -5.28 -2.41
C THR A 102 -8.28 -6.40 -2.03
N THR A 103 -8.14 -7.40 -2.88
CA THR A 103 -7.20 -8.50 -2.66
C THR A 103 -6.11 -8.48 -3.72
N GLY A 104 -5.05 -9.25 -3.49
CA GLY A 104 -4.09 -9.59 -4.52
C GLY A 104 -4.71 -10.53 -5.57
N PHE A 105 -3.85 -11.08 -6.44
CA PHE A 105 -4.27 -12.03 -7.47
C PHE A 105 -4.96 -13.27 -6.88
N ASN A 106 -4.46 -13.75 -5.74
CA ASN A 106 -5.07 -14.83 -5.01
C ASN A 106 -5.97 -14.30 -3.90
N LEU A 107 -7.21 -14.80 -3.85
CA LEU A 107 -8.13 -14.47 -2.76
C LEU A 107 -7.74 -15.24 -1.49
N PRO A 108 -7.37 -14.54 -0.40
CA PRO A 108 -7.05 -15.17 0.88
C PRO A 108 -8.20 -16.02 1.43
N ASN A 109 -7.90 -17.19 2.00
CA ASN A 109 -8.92 -18.09 2.53
C ASN A 109 -9.79 -17.43 3.60
N ILE A 110 -9.22 -16.61 4.45
CA ILE A 110 -9.97 -15.87 5.46
C ILE A 110 -11.01 -14.92 4.83
N ILE A 111 -10.67 -14.26 3.73
CA ILE A 111 -11.61 -13.40 3.00
C ILE A 111 -12.74 -14.22 2.38
N LYS A 112 -12.43 -15.40 1.80
CA LYS A 112 -13.47 -16.32 1.29
C LYS A 112 -14.47 -16.71 2.39
N LYS A 113 -13.98 -17.00 3.59
CA LYS A 113 -14.82 -17.42 4.73
C LYS A 113 -15.72 -16.30 5.24
N ILE A 114 -15.21 -15.05 5.29
CA ILE A 114 -15.99 -13.92 5.81
C ILE A 114 -16.90 -13.29 4.76
N LYS A 115 -16.66 -13.51 3.46
CA LYS A 115 -17.42 -12.91 2.36
C LYS A 115 -18.95 -12.97 2.55
N PRO A 116 -19.57 -14.13 2.91
CA PRO A 116 -21.01 -14.17 3.16
C PRO A 116 -21.48 -13.34 4.36
N LYS A 117 -20.56 -13.03 5.27
CA LYS A 117 -20.85 -12.25 6.49
C LYS A 117 -20.70 -10.72 6.28
N LEU A 118 -20.26 -10.31 5.09
CA LEU A 118 -20.14 -8.90 4.70
C LEU A 118 -21.45 -8.35 4.14
N ASP A 119 -22.41 -9.22 3.81
CA ASP A 119 -23.71 -8.82 3.30
C ASP A 119 -24.44 -7.91 4.30
N GLY A 120 -25.01 -6.83 3.79
CA GLY A 120 -25.67 -5.81 4.63
C GLY A 120 -24.73 -4.81 5.31
N LEU A 121 -23.42 -4.96 5.19
CA LEU A 121 -22.45 -3.95 5.62
C LEU A 121 -22.14 -2.98 4.48
N LYS A 122 -21.70 -1.76 4.82
CA LYS A 122 -21.20 -0.78 3.83
C LYS A 122 -19.80 -1.19 3.29
N VAL A 123 -19.71 -2.38 2.70
CA VAL A 123 -18.47 -3.00 2.21
C VAL A 123 -18.63 -3.44 0.77
N ASN A 124 -17.68 -3.09 -0.08
CA ASN A 124 -17.53 -3.65 -1.42
C ASN A 124 -16.23 -4.46 -1.47
N LEU A 125 -16.31 -5.72 -1.89
CA LEU A 125 -15.16 -6.61 -2.07
C LEU A 125 -14.82 -6.73 -3.55
N TYR A 126 -13.60 -6.38 -3.92
CA TYR A 126 -13.03 -6.53 -5.26
C TYR A 126 -11.90 -7.55 -5.23
N GLU A 127 -12.08 -8.61 -6.00
CA GLU A 127 -11.20 -9.78 -6.03
C GLU A 127 -10.48 -9.87 -7.39
N GLY A 128 -9.25 -10.40 -7.39
CA GLY A 128 -8.55 -10.74 -8.63
C GLY A 128 -8.26 -9.56 -9.55
N LEU A 129 -8.17 -8.35 -9.00
CA LEU A 129 -7.91 -7.13 -9.76
C LEU A 129 -6.52 -7.18 -10.39
N ASP A 130 -6.42 -6.73 -11.64
CA ASP A 130 -5.13 -6.38 -12.20
C ASP A 130 -4.56 -5.11 -11.54
N PHE A 131 -3.27 -4.84 -11.78
CA PHE A 131 -2.62 -3.67 -11.17
C PHE A 131 -3.25 -2.34 -11.63
N THR A 132 -3.77 -2.26 -12.84
CA THR A 132 -4.40 -1.05 -13.37
C THR A 132 -5.71 -0.76 -12.67
N GLU A 133 -6.54 -1.78 -12.44
CA GLU A 133 -7.79 -1.69 -11.72
C GLU A 133 -7.55 -1.34 -10.24
N LEU A 134 -6.62 -2.05 -9.59
CA LEU A 134 -6.22 -1.78 -8.22
C LEU A 134 -5.72 -0.34 -8.05
N LYS A 135 -4.89 0.14 -8.99
CA LYS A 135 -4.41 1.52 -9.04
C LYS A 135 -5.56 2.52 -9.11
N LYS A 136 -6.58 2.29 -9.97
CA LYS A 136 -7.77 3.16 -10.09
C LYS A 136 -8.54 3.24 -8.78
N ILE A 137 -8.72 2.14 -8.07
CA ILE A 137 -9.36 2.14 -6.76
C ILE A 137 -8.52 2.95 -5.77
N THR A 138 -7.21 2.72 -5.74
CA THR A 138 -6.33 3.38 -4.76
C THR A 138 -6.28 4.88 -4.94
N ILE A 139 -6.13 5.40 -6.15
CA ILE A 139 -6.03 6.86 -6.38
C ILE A 139 -7.31 7.63 -6.06
N ASN A 140 -8.44 6.95 -5.93
CA ASN A 140 -9.73 7.53 -5.57
C ASN A 140 -10.10 7.28 -4.09
N SER A 141 -9.27 6.55 -3.33
CA SER A 141 -9.51 6.31 -1.91
C SER A 141 -9.14 7.54 -1.05
N ASN A 142 -9.80 7.69 0.09
CA ASN A 142 -9.39 8.69 1.09
C ASN A 142 -8.22 8.20 1.94
N THR A 143 -8.18 6.90 2.19
CA THR A 143 -7.17 6.25 3.02
C THR A 143 -6.89 4.87 2.47
N LEU A 144 -5.63 4.53 2.34
CA LEU A 144 -5.16 3.17 2.05
C LEU A 144 -4.65 2.53 3.34
N ILE A 145 -5.14 1.34 3.64
CA ILE A 145 -4.61 0.45 4.69
C ILE A 145 -4.06 -0.78 3.98
N SER A 146 -2.77 -1.04 4.10
CA SER A 146 -2.10 -2.15 3.38
C SER A 146 -0.85 -2.64 4.10
N CYS A 147 -0.40 -3.84 3.78
CA CYS A 147 1.01 -4.18 3.96
C CYS A 147 1.84 -3.52 2.86
N HIS A 148 3.03 -3.04 3.21
CA HIS A 148 3.88 -2.29 2.29
C HIS A 148 4.11 -3.02 0.96
N GLY A 149 3.94 -2.29 -0.15
CA GLY A 149 4.11 -2.84 -1.49
C GLY A 149 3.95 -1.80 -2.58
N ALA A 150 3.83 -2.26 -3.83
CA ALA A 150 3.69 -1.38 -4.99
C ALA A 150 2.52 -0.39 -4.86
N ILE A 151 1.43 -0.81 -4.23
CA ILE A 151 0.25 0.03 -4.06
C ILE A 151 0.48 1.19 -3.09
N SER A 152 1.37 1.03 -2.09
CA SER A 152 1.77 2.11 -1.19
C SER A 152 2.47 3.25 -1.96
N HIS A 153 3.25 2.92 -2.98
CA HIS A 153 3.88 3.93 -3.86
C HIS A 153 2.85 4.67 -4.72
N VAL A 154 1.81 3.97 -5.18
CA VAL A 154 0.69 4.60 -5.91
C VAL A 154 -0.04 5.60 -5.01
N ALA A 155 -0.36 5.21 -3.78
CA ALA A 155 -1.01 6.07 -2.81
C ALA A 155 -0.13 7.29 -2.47
N ALA A 156 1.18 7.09 -2.28
CA ALA A 156 2.13 8.18 -2.03
C ALA A 156 2.18 9.19 -3.19
N ALA A 157 2.21 8.71 -4.45
CA ALA A 157 2.23 9.56 -5.64
C ALA A 157 0.97 10.43 -5.78
N LYS A 158 -0.13 10.06 -5.15
CA LYS A 158 -1.41 10.81 -5.11
C LYS A 158 -1.66 11.48 -3.75
N ASN A 159 -0.68 11.45 -2.85
CA ASN A 159 -0.79 12.00 -1.51
C ASN A 159 -2.00 11.46 -0.72
N ILE A 160 -2.40 10.23 -0.99
CA ILE A 160 -3.45 9.54 -0.25
C ILE A 160 -2.95 9.26 1.17
N LYS A 161 -3.82 9.44 2.17
CA LYS A 161 -3.50 9.03 3.54
C LYS A 161 -3.20 7.53 3.57
N GLN A 162 -2.07 7.16 4.17
CA GLN A 162 -1.65 5.76 4.25
C GLN A 162 -1.48 5.33 5.70
N ILE A 163 -1.91 4.10 5.96
CA ILE A 163 -1.55 3.32 7.15
C ILE A 163 -0.92 2.03 6.63
N ASP A 164 0.39 2.02 6.62
CA ASP A 164 1.20 0.97 6.00
C ASP A 164 1.75 0.03 7.06
N ILE A 165 1.65 -1.27 6.84
CA ILE A 165 2.13 -2.28 7.79
C ILE A 165 3.46 -2.79 7.30
N ILE A 166 4.50 -2.59 8.11
CA ILE A 166 5.89 -2.86 7.77
C ILE A 166 6.56 -3.82 8.74
N ASP A 167 7.60 -4.46 8.30
CA ASP A 167 8.43 -5.31 9.14
C ASP A 167 9.53 -4.51 9.85
N LYS A 168 9.74 -4.79 11.14
CA LYS A 168 10.75 -4.13 11.98
C LYS A 168 12.18 -4.38 11.53
N SER A 169 12.43 -5.53 10.92
CA SER A 169 13.78 -5.96 10.54
C SER A 169 14.30 -5.28 9.27
N TYR A 170 13.44 -4.55 8.56
CA TYR A 170 13.76 -3.93 7.30
C TYR A 170 13.69 -2.40 7.37
N ASN A 171 14.67 -1.73 6.77
CA ASN A 171 14.69 -0.27 6.74
C ASN A 171 13.83 0.29 5.59
N TYR A 172 12.54 0.46 5.84
CA TYR A 172 11.59 1.02 4.87
C TYR A 172 11.83 2.50 4.56
N SER A 173 12.52 3.25 5.40
CA SER A 173 12.77 4.67 5.13
C SER A 173 13.52 4.90 3.82
N LYS A 174 14.29 3.94 3.35
CA LYS A 174 14.93 3.99 2.03
C LYS A 174 13.91 4.11 0.90
N TRP A 175 12.73 3.50 1.05
CA TRP A 175 11.67 3.47 0.06
C TRP A 175 10.62 4.57 0.27
N THR A 176 10.35 4.91 1.53
CA THR A 176 9.20 5.73 1.93
C THR A 176 9.58 7.15 2.34
N SER A 177 10.86 7.52 2.29
CA SER A 177 11.35 8.85 2.72
C SER A 177 10.69 10.04 2.00
N HIS A 178 10.10 9.83 0.83
CA HIS A 178 9.39 10.83 0.05
C HIS A 178 7.86 10.80 0.23
N PHE A 179 7.33 9.85 1.00
CA PHE A 179 5.90 9.77 1.28
C PHE A 179 5.51 10.89 2.24
N ARG A 180 4.44 11.64 1.94
CA ARG A 180 4.03 12.81 2.71
C ARG A 180 2.93 12.50 3.72
N ASN A 181 1.84 11.89 3.29
CA ASN A 181 0.68 11.56 4.12
C ASN A 181 0.75 10.09 4.56
N TYR A 182 1.78 9.77 5.34
CA TYR A 182 2.23 8.42 5.58
C TYR A 182 2.35 8.12 7.08
N ASN A 183 1.58 7.15 7.52
CA ASN A 183 1.72 6.52 8.83
C ASN A 183 2.11 5.07 8.62
N PHE A 184 2.93 4.53 9.49
CA PHE A 184 3.25 3.11 9.46
C PHE A 184 3.10 2.47 10.84
N LEU A 185 2.79 1.19 10.81
CA LEU A 185 2.72 0.32 11.98
C LEU A 185 3.64 -0.87 11.77
N TYR A 186 4.25 -1.34 12.83
CA TYR A 186 5.02 -2.58 12.75
C TYR A 186 4.09 -3.78 12.80
N ARG A 187 4.44 -4.83 12.04
CA ARG A 187 3.74 -6.12 12.09
C ARG A 187 3.71 -6.63 13.52
N ASP A 188 2.52 -6.99 13.97
CA ASP A 188 2.24 -7.52 15.31
C ASP A 188 0.98 -8.40 15.23
N LYS A 189 0.58 -9.02 16.34
CA LYS A 189 -0.66 -9.78 16.42
C LYS A 189 -1.85 -8.93 15.94
N PHE A 190 -2.76 -9.55 15.19
CA PHE A 190 -3.82 -8.83 14.50
C PHE A 190 -4.68 -7.94 15.43
N TYR A 191 -5.07 -8.45 16.62
CA TYR A 191 -5.89 -7.70 17.56
C TYR A 191 -5.23 -6.37 17.99
N LYS A 192 -3.92 -6.35 18.16
CA LYS A 192 -3.17 -5.14 18.51
C LYS A 192 -3.09 -4.20 17.32
N LEU A 193 -2.69 -4.74 16.17
CA LEU A 193 -2.56 -4.00 14.92
C LEU A 193 -3.88 -3.35 14.51
N SER A 194 -5.00 -4.07 14.59
CA SER A 194 -6.32 -3.57 14.25
C SER A 194 -6.74 -2.37 15.14
N ASN A 195 -6.43 -2.41 16.44
CA ASN A 195 -6.71 -1.30 17.34
C ASN A 195 -5.85 -0.07 17.02
N GLU A 196 -4.58 -0.26 16.72
CA GLU A 196 -3.68 0.84 16.32
C GLU A 196 -4.14 1.47 14.99
N ILE A 197 -4.57 0.67 14.01
CA ILE A 197 -5.13 1.18 12.75
C ILE A 197 -6.37 2.04 13.01
N ILE A 198 -7.30 1.57 13.86
CA ILE A 198 -8.51 2.32 14.20
C ILE A 198 -8.18 3.64 14.90
N HIS A 199 -7.10 3.67 15.69
CA HIS A 199 -6.67 4.91 16.36
C HIS A 199 -6.13 5.94 15.37
N LEU A 200 -5.47 5.50 14.29
CA LEU A 200 -4.90 6.38 13.26
C LEU A 200 -5.94 6.92 12.25
N LEU A 201 -7.14 6.39 12.20
CA LEU A 201 -8.24 6.89 11.36
C LEU A 201 -8.90 8.14 11.95
#